data_9b2ea730e9aeed4fbd3b9f39e1ba90b8
#
_entry.id   9b2ea730e9aeed4fbd3b9f39e1ba90b8
#
_cell.length_a   1.000
_cell.length_b   1.000
_cell.length_c   1.000
_cell.angle_alpha   90.00
_cell.angle_beta   90.00
_cell.angle_gamma   90.00
#
_symmetry.space_group_name_H-M   'P 1'
#
loop_
_entity.id
_entity.type
_entity.pdbx_description
1 polymer ?
#
loop_
_entity_poly.entity_id
_entity_poly.type
_entity_poly.pdbx_seq_one_letter_code
_entity_poly.pdbx_strand_id
1 'polypeptide(L)'
;MKSFDLGEHLNDIYAAFPEANRQPVIGITANYTNGDAALRDKYYEQVARAGGTPVIIPPIADKNAIINTLEHIDGLLLTGGADINPLWAGEEPSPQLHSINATRDEAELLTARLAHNRQIPMLGICRGIQTIAVALGGKVCQDINSASPTLSDGTTVMSRIKHSQDADRQEPTHSVNIKPGTTLSKLYGERAFVNSFHHQAVAKTGPRFNVSATSPDGIIEAMESNEYKSIIGVQWHPEWLGDDGLPLFSWLVERANEFREAKELHERILTLDTHCDTPMFFPQGVRFDQRDPRVLYDLHKMTEGRHDAVIMAAYLPQPQLGEQFSQKVDIAGIIRHNPQLQGLSTQLSPTQYADLIFDKLEQIVDENSDYISIARTPADLYEDKRKNRKSIMFGIENGLALNHDLANVRHFAQRGVVYITLCHNGDNDICDSNRGSAMHNGVSEFGAKVIQKMNDEGIMVDLSHASEKSFYDALDISRTPIVCSHSNSRALCDVPRNLTDDQMRALAAKGGVAHTTFYHGFLRKDTSEATIMDVVSHLEHAIDIMGIDHVGVGTDFDGDGTVRGCADASELINFTLQLLRQRYSERDIAKIWGGNWLRVMAKVQSSKKQS
;
A
#
# COMPACT_ATOMS: atom_id res chain seq x y z
N MET A 1 -41.60 -29.51 -14.35
CA MET A 1 -42.40 -28.98 -13.20
C MET A 1 -41.41 -28.71 -12.07
N LYS A 2 -41.64 -27.69 -11.26
CA LYS A 2 -40.77 -27.40 -10.10
C LYS A 2 -40.92 -28.56 -9.10
N SER A 3 -39.81 -29.19 -8.71
CA SER A 3 -39.84 -30.21 -7.65
C SER A 3 -39.92 -29.54 -6.28
N PHE A 4 -40.66 -30.12 -5.36
CA PHE A 4 -40.73 -29.74 -3.95
C PHE A 4 -40.07 -30.81 -3.06
N ASP A 5 -39.26 -31.69 -3.67
CA ASP A 5 -38.43 -32.66 -2.95
C ASP A 5 -37.07 -32.08 -2.69
N LEU A 6 -36.76 -31.77 -1.43
CA LEU A 6 -35.47 -31.22 -1.00
C LEU A 6 -34.32 -32.21 -1.29
N GLY A 7 -34.59 -33.52 -1.27
CA GLY A 7 -33.59 -34.56 -1.58
C GLY A 7 -33.12 -34.48 -3.03
N GLU A 8 -34.04 -34.24 -3.99
CA GLU A 8 -33.69 -34.04 -5.40
C GLU A 8 -32.79 -32.81 -5.55
N HIS A 9 -33.12 -31.68 -4.92
CA HIS A 9 -32.31 -30.47 -4.97
C HIS A 9 -30.92 -30.67 -4.33
N LEU A 10 -30.82 -31.42 -3.22
CA LEU A 10 -29.53 -31.75 -2.59
C LEU A 10 -28.71 -32.68 -3.49
N ASN A 11 -29.31 -33.64 -4.16
CA ASN A 11 -28.64 -34.52 -5.09
C ASN A 11 -28.05 -33.74 -6.27
N ASP A 12 -28.75 -32.75 -6.79
CA ASP A 12 -28.24 -31.86 -7.84
C ASP A 12 -27.02 -31.06 -7.37
N ILE A 13 -27.02 -30.56 -6.13
CA ILE A 13 -25.87 -29.85 -5.53
C ILE A 13 -24.67 -30.79 -5.43
N TYR A 14 -24.87 -32.01 -4.91
CA TYR A 14 -23.77 -32.97 -4.69
C TYR A 14 -23.43 -33.82 -5.94
N ALA A 15 -24.09 -33.58 -7.08
CA ALA A 15 -23.65 -34.14 -8.36
C ALA A 15 -22.32 -33.54 -8.86
N ALA A 16 -21.85 -32.45 -8.25
CA ALA A 16 -20.56 -31.80 -8.49
C ALA A 16 -19.83 -31.57 -7.15
N PHE A 17 -18.71 -30.86 -7.20
CA PHE A 17 -17.96 -30.42 -6.02
C PHE A 17 -18.06 -28.90 -5.89
N PRO A 18 -19.19 -28.35 -5.38
CA PRO A 18 -19.38 -26.90 -5.28
C PRO A 18 -18.34 -26.23 -4.37
N GLU A 19 -17.78 -26.97 -3.39
CA GLU A 19 -16.74 -26.49 -2.49
C GLU A 19 -15.41 -26.17 -3.20
N ALA A 20 -15.17 -26.75 -4.38
CA ALA A 20 -14.00 -26.46 -5.19
C ALA A 20 -14.11 -25.13 -5.96
N ASN A 21 -15.33 -24.60 -6.10
CA ASN A 21 -15.60 -23.38 -6.87
C ASN A 21 -15.81 -22.19 -5.92
N ARG A 22 -14.71 -21.62 -5.42
CA ARG A 22 -14.76 -20.44 -4.54
C ARG A 22 -14.99 -19.18 -5.36
N GLN A 23 -16.19 -18.63 -5.23
CA GLN A 23 -16.53 -17.32 -5.79
C GLN A 23 -16.12 -16.19 -4.83
N PRO A 24 -15.71 -15.00 -5.34
CA PRO A 24 -15.44 -13.87 -4.47
C PRO A 24 -16.71 -13.37 -3.79
N VAL A 25 -16.57 -12.90 -2.55
CA VAL A 25 -17.68 -12.39 -1.74
C VAL A 25 -17.82 -10.89 -1.98
N ILE A 26 -18.99 -10.48 -2.49
CA ILE A 26 -19.31 -9.07 -2.75
C ILE A 26 -20.27 -8.55 -1.68
N GLY A 27 -19.76 -7.66 -0.82
CA GLY A 27 -20.59 -6.93 0.13
C GLY A 27 -21.43 -5.88 -0.58
N ILE A 28 -22.75 -5.86 -0.34
CA ILE A 28 -23.69 -4.92 -0.96
C ILE A 28 -24.34 -4.09 0.14
N THR A 29 -24.19 -2.76 0.10
CA THR A 29 -24.80 -1.90 1.12
C THR A 29 -26.32 -1.82 0.97
N ALA A 30 -27.05 -1.93 2.07
CA ALA A 30 -28.50 -1.84 2.11
C ALA A 30 -29.00 -0.42 2.40
N ASN A 31 -30.20 -0.10 1.90
CA ASN A 31 -30.97 1.04 2.36
C ASN A 31 -31.49 0.82 3.79
N TYR A 32 -31.73 1.94 4.48
CA TYR A 32 -32.44 1.93 5.76
C TYR A 32 -33.81 2.60 5.56
N THR A 33 -34.88 1.83 5.74
CA THR A 33 -36.25 2.30 5.53
C THR A 33 -37.15 1.74 6.64
N ASN A 34 -37.78 2.62 7.42
CA ASN A 34 -38.72 2.26 8.49
C ASN A 34 -38.21 1.24 9.52
N GLY A 35 -36.89 1.29 9.82
CA GLY A 35 -36.27 0.36 10.75
C GLY A 35 -35.69 -0.92 10.09
N ASP A 36 -35.93 -1.11 8.80
CA ASP A 36 -35.48 -2.27 8.05
C ASP A 36 -34.26 -1.97 7.17
N ALA A 37 -33.32 -2.92 7.09
CA ALA A 37 -32.30 -2.95 6.06
C ALA A 37 -32.92 -3.52 4.78
N ALA A 38 -33.08 -2.69 3.74
CA ALA A 38 -33.77 -3.05 2.51
C ALA A 38 -32.83 -2.97 1.30
N LEU A 39 -32.83 -3.99 0.45
CA LEU A 39 -32.06 -4.05 -0.79
C LEU A 39 -32.96 -4.52 -1.95
N ARG A 40 -32.86 -3.85 -3.11
CA ARG A 40 -33.52 -4.30 -4.32
C ARG A 40 -32.82 -5.51 -4.90
N ASP A 41 -33.63 -6.47 -5.40
CA ASP A 41 -33.19 -7.74 -5.97
C ASP A 41 -32.17 -7.57 -7.11
N LYS A 42 -32.33 -6.58 -7.98
CA LYS A 42 -31.47 -6.36 -9.14
C LYS A 42 -30.00 -6.22 -8.82
N TYR A 43 -29.63 -5.70 -7.66
CA TYR A 43 -28.23 -5.59 -7.25
C TYR A 43 -27.59 -6.96 -7.01
N TYR A 44 -28.23 -7.81 -6.18
CA TYR A 44 -27.65 -9.12 -5.88
C TYR A 44 -27.85 -10.14 -7.01
N GLU A 45 -28.90 -10.01 -7.84
CA GLU A 45 -29.05 -10.81 -9.05
C GLU A 45 -27.92 -10.58 -10.05
N GLN A 46 -27.53 -9.31 -10.30
CA GLN A 46 -26.43 -9.00 -11.21
C GLN A 46 -25.07 -9.47 -10.66
N VAL A 47 -24.83 -9.35 -9.36
CA VAL A 47 -23.62 -9.89 -8.72
C VAL A 47 -23.55 -11.41 -8.90
N ALA A 48 -24.65 -12.12 -8.65
CA ALA A 48 -24.72 -13.57 -8.82
C ALA A 48 -24.54 -14.00 -10.29
N ARG A 49 -25.15 -13.26 -11.23
CA ARG A 49 -24.98 -13.49 -12.68
C ARG A 49 -23.52 -13.27 -13.14
N ALA A 50 -22.81 -12.32 -12.52
CA ALA A 50 -21.40 -12.07 -12.77
C ALA A 50 -20.47 -13.13 -12.14
N GLY A 51 -20.99 -14.08 -11.35
CA GLY A 51 -20.22 -15.14 -10.69
C GLY A 51 -19.67 -14.75 -9.31
N GLY A 52 -20.23 -13.70 -8.68
CA GLY A 52 -19.91 -13.32 -7.30
C GLY A 52 -20.91 -13.87 -6.29
N THR A 53 -20.50 -13.99 -5.04
CA THR A 53 -21.38 -14.34 -3.91
C THR A 53 -21.87 -13.07 -3.22
N PRO A 54 -23.15 -12.68 -3.37
CA PRO A 54 -23.66 -11.45 -2.76
C PRO A 54 -23.91 -11.62 -1.27
N VAL A 55 -23.45 -10.66 -0.46
CA VAL A 55 -23.71 -10.55 0.98
C VAL A 55 -24.23 -9.15 1.31
N ILE A 56 -25.38 -9.06 2.00
CA ILE A 56 -25.99 -7.78 2.34
C ILE A 56 -25.30 -7.19 3.58
N ILE A 57 -24.81 -5.95 3.47
CA ILE A 57 -24.23 -5.18 4.58
C ILE A 57 -25.33 -4.27 5.14
N PRO A 58 -25.76 -4.47 6.40
CA PRO A 58 -26.73 -3.59 7.05
C PRO A 58 -26.10 -2.23 7.33
N PRO A 59 -26.88 -1.13 7.36
CA PRO A 59 -26.39 0.23 7.67
C PRO A 59 -26.15 0.39 9.18
N ILE A 60 -25.03 -0.12 9.66
CA ILE A 60 -24.59 -0.01 11.06
C ILE A 60 -23.24 0.70 11.14
N ALA A 61 -23.15 1.75 11.94
CA ALA A 61 -21.94 2.55 12.11
C ALA A 61 -21.04 2.06 13.27
N ASP A 62 -21.13 0.78 13.63
CA ASP A 62 -20.24 0.18 14.62
C ASP A 62 -18.89 -0.16 13.99
N LYS A 63 -17.80 0.37 14.57
CA LYS A 63 -16.44 0.21 14.03
C LYS A 63 -16.00 -1.24 13.91
N ASN A 64 -16.35 -2.09 14.88
CA ASN A 64 -15.95 -3.49 14.88
C ASN A 64 -16.74 -4.28 13.83
N ALA A 65 -18.04 -4.02 13.72
CA ALA A 65 -18.88 -4.63 12.69
C ALA A 65 -18.40 -4.27 11.28
N ILE A 66 -18.08 -2.99 11.03
CA ILE A 66 -17.55 -2.54 9.73
C ILE A 66 -16.22 -3.22 9.42
N ILE A 67 -15.24 -3.15 10.34
CA ILE A 67 -13.91 -3.75 10.12
C ILE A 67 -14.04 -5.26 9.87
N ASN A 68 -14.78 -5.99 10.71
CA ASN A 68 -14.96 -7.42 10.53
C ASN A 68 -15.67 -7.75 9.21
N THR A 69 -16.66 -6.96 8.79
CA THR A 69 -17.30 -7.14 7.48
C THR A 69 -16.28 -6.98 6.35
N LEU A 70 -15.44 -5.94 6.38
CA LEU A 70 -14.42 -5.69 5.36
C LEU A 70 -13.35 -6.79 5.30
N GLU A 71 -13.05 -7.47 6.39
CA GLU A 71 -12.14 -8.62 6.39
C GLU A 71 -12.72 -9.86 5.68
N HIS A 72 -14.07 -9.97 5.61
CA HIS A 72 -14.75 -11.14 5.05
C HIS A 72 -15.26 -10.95 3.62
N ILE A 73 -15.18 -9.73 3.06
CA ILE A 73 -15.56 -9.47 1.67
C ILE A 73 -14.33 -9.32 0.78
N ASP A 74 -14.51 -9.52 -0.52
CA ASP A 74 -13.47 -9.40 -1.53
C ASP A 74 -13.75 -8.23 -2.48
N GLY A 75 -15.00 -7.72 -2.51
CA GLY A 75 -15.41 -6.54 -3.24
C GLY A 75 -16.58 -5.84 -2.55
N LEU A 76 -16.78 -4.56 -2.84
CA LEU A 76 -17.83 -3.73 -2.25
C LEU A 76 -18.69 -3.09 -3.34
N LEU A 77 -20.01 -3.27 -3.25
CA LEU A 77 -21.02 -2.60 -4.07
C LEU A 77 -21.78 -1.59 -3.20
N LEU A 78 -21.61 -0.29 -3.50
CA LEU A 78 -22.36 0.79 -2.88
C LEU A 78 -23.58 1.12 -3.72
N THR A 79 -24.78 1.01 -3.13
CA THR A 79 -26.05 1.08 -3.86
C THR A 79 -26.64 2.49 -3.94
N GLY A 80 -27.61 2.69 -4.85
CA GLY A 80 -28.43 3.89 -4.95
C GLY A 80 -29.29 4.14 -3.69
N GLY A 81 -29.88 5.33 -3.55
CA GLY A 81 -30.73 5.66 -2.40
C GLY A 81 -30.97 7.14 -2.19
N ALA A 82 -31.35 7.52 -0.97
CA ALA A 82 -31.58 8.89 -0.53
C ALA A 82 -30.33 9.77 -0.62
N ASP A 83 -30.49 11.08 -0.54
CA ASP A 83 -29.40 12.05 -0.57
C ASP A 83 -28.43 11.85 0.60
N ILE A 84 -27.18 12.22 0.41
CA ILE A 84 -26.17 12.27 1.48
C ILE A 84 -26.29 13.63 2.19
N ASN A 85 -26.20 13.64 3.52
CA ASN A 85 -26.14 14.87 4.28
C ASN A 85 -24.91 15.69 3.87
N PRO A 86 -25.09 16.89 3.29
CA PRO A 86 -23.99 17.71 2.76
C PRO A 86 -22.99 18.17 3.84
N LEU A 87 -23.35 18.13 5.11
CA LEU A 87 -22.43 18.41 6.23
C LEU A 87 -21.20 17.48 6.22
N TRP A 88 -21.31 16.25 5.71
CA TRP A 88 -20.17 15.36 5.53
C TRP A 88 -19.14 15.86 4.49
N ALA A 89 -19.61 16.72 3.56
CA ALA A 89 -18.74 17.41 2.59
C ALA A 89 -18.36 18.84 3.02
N GLY A 90 -18.72 19.25 4.25
CA GLY A 90 -18.49 20.60 4.78
C GLY A 90 -19.37 21.67 4.13
N GLU A 91 -20.58 21.30 3.66
CA GLU A 91 -21.53 22.19 2.99
C GLU A 91 -22.84 22.27 3.75
N GLU A 92 -23.51 23.44 3.68
CA GLU A 92 -24.85 23.63 4.23
C GLU A 92 -25.91 23.00 3.30
N PRO A 93 -27.05 22.53 3.85
CA PRO A 93 -28.10 21.92 3.04
C PRO A 93 -28.83 22.93 2.16
N SER A 94 -28.93 22.63 0.87
CA SER A 94 -29.75 23.38 -0.10
C SER A 94 -31.25 23.18 0.17
N PRO A 95 -32.13 24.19 -0.12
CA PRO A 95 -33.58 24.00 -0.04
C PRO A 95 -34.14 22.88 -0.94
N GLN A 96 -33.39 22.46 -1.95
CA GLN A 96 -33.75 21.38 -2.88
C GLN A 96 -33.23 19.99 -2.46
N LEU A 97 -32.55 19.91 -1.32
CA LEU A 97 -32.14 18.62 -0.75
C LEU A 97 -33.36 17.78 -0.43
N HIS A 98 -33.37 16.53 -0.87
CA HIS A 98 -34.43 15.60 -0.51
C HIS A 98 -34.16 14.92 0.84
N SER A 99 -34.78 13.78 1.08
CA SER A 99 -34.60 13.04 2.33
C SER A 99 -33.16 12.52 2.48
N ILE A 100 -32.60 12.71 3.65
CA ILE A 100 -31.30 12.15 4.07
C ILE A 100 -31.53 11.01 5.07
N ASN A 101 -30.55 10.11 5.18
CA ASN A 101 -30.58 9.03 6.15
C ASN A 101 -29.26 8.98 6.93
N ALA A 102 -29.24 9.60 8.11
CA ALA A 102 -28.04 9.76 8.93
C ALA A 102 -27.40 8.41 9.32
N THR A 103 -28.22 7.39 9.63
CA THR A 103 -27.73 6.03 9.97
C THR A 103 -26.98 5.40 8.80
N ARG A 104 -27.52 5.55 7.59
CA ARG A 104 -26.92 5.03 6.37
C ARG A 104 -25.66 5.84 5.97
N ASP A 105 -25.72 7.17 6.09
CA ASP A 105 -24.63 8.06 5.69
C ASP A 105 -23.35 7.71 6.44
N GLU A 106 -23.39 7.69 7.77
CA GLU A 106 -22.23 7.38 8.60
C GLU A 106 -21.68 5.98 8.30
N ALA A 107 -22.55 4.99 8.28
CA ALA A 107 -22.18 3.59 8.02
C ALA A 107 -21.49 3.42 6.65
N GLU A 108 -22.08 3.97 5.57
CA GLU A 108 -21.53 3.81 4.23
C GLU A 108 -20.28 4.65 3.97
N LEU A 109 -20.21 5.88 4.50
CA LEU A 109 -19.02 6.72 4.36
C LEU A 109 -17.80 6.09 5.06
N LEU A 110 -17.99 5.55 6.29
CA LEU A 110 -16.95 4.82 7.00
C LEU A 110 -16.57 3.54 6.26
N THR A 111 -17.55 2.76 5.80
CA THR A 111 -17.31 1.53 5.04
C THR A 111 -16.52 1.81 3.77
N ALA A 112 -16.91 2.81 2.97
CA ALA A 112 -16.22 3.20 1.73
C ALA A 112 -14.77 3.67 2.02
N ARG A 113 -14.58 4.50 3.05
CA ARG A 113 -13.26 4.99 3.44
C ARG A 113 -12.34 3.86 3.90
N LEU A 114 -12.82 2.97 4.75
CA LEU A 114 -12.04 1.84 5.26
C LEU A 114 -11.79 0.75 4.20
N ALA A 115 -12.72 0.55 3.26
CA ALA A 115 -12.53 -0.32 2.10
C ALA A 115 -11.43 0.24 1.17
N HIS A 116 -11.43 1.55 0.92
CA HIS A 116 -10.38 2.22 0.15
C HIS A 116 -8.99 2.02 0.80
N ASN A 117 -8.88 2.20 2.12
CA ASN A 117 -7.62 1.98 2.83
C ASN A 117 -7.12 0.53 2.70
N ARG A 118 -8.03 -0.45 2.61
CA ARG A 118 -7.74 -1.89 2.48
C ARG A 118 -7.60 -2.37 1.03
N GLN A 119 -7.66 -1.44 0.07
CA GLN A 119 -7.57 -1.75 -1.37
C GLN A 119 -8.68 -2.68 -1.89
N ILE A 120 -9.80 -2.77 -1.20
CA ILE A 120 -10.96 -3.58 -1.63
C ILE A 120 -11.55 -2.96 -2.90
N PRO A 121 -11.74 -3.74 -3.99
CA PRO A 121 -12.41 -3.27 -5.19
C PRO A 121 -13.81 -2.74 -4.92
N MET A 122 -14.16 -1.60 -5.51
CA MET A 122 -15.46 -0.94 -5.27
C MET A 122 -16.17 -0.56 -6.56
N LEU A 123 -17.49 -0.79 -6.59
CA LEU A 123 -18.42 -0.24 -7.56
C LEU A 123 -19.46 0.61 -6.83
N GLY A 124 -19.57 1.90 -7.18
CA GLY A 124 -20.61 2.81 -6.66
C GLY A 124 -21.67 3.07 -7.71
N ILE A 125 -22.95 2.88 -7.39
CA ILE A 125 -24.09 3.09 -8.28
C ILE A 125 -24.98 4.22 -7.75
N CYS A 126 -25.24 5.24 -8.56
CA CYS A 126 -26.09 6.40 -8.27
C CYS A 126 -25.62 7.12 -6.97
N ARG A 127 -26.32 6.96 -5.85
CA ARG A 127 -25.83 7.45 -4.56
C ARG A 127 -24.44 6.86 -4.22
N GLY A 128 -24.13 5.65 -4.64
CA GLY A 128 -22.84 4.98 -4.38
C GLY A 128 -21.63 5.72 -4.97
N ILE A 129 -21.70 6.31 -6.17
CA ILE A 129 -20.62 7.16 -6.71
C ILE A 129 -20.44 8.41 -5.84
N GLN A 130 -21.54 8.99 -5.36
CA GLN A 130 -21.53 10.17 -4.48
C GLN A 130 -20.93 9.82 -3.12
N THR A 131 -21.25 8.64 -2.56
CA THR A 131 -20.65 8.11 -1.32
C THR A 131 -19.13 7.98 -1.46
N ILE A 132 -18.64 7.39 -2.56
CA ILE A 132 -17.20 7.29 -2.84
C ILE A 132 -16.57 8.69 -2.92
N ALA A 133 -17.22 9.63 -3.65
CA ALA A 133 -16.69 10.98 -3.80
C ALA A 133 -16.56 11.67 -2.44
N VAL A 134 -17.62 11.71 -1.62
CA VAL A 134 -17.62 12.37 -0.30
C VAL A 134 -16.64 11.71 0.66
N ALA A 135 -16.62 10.38 0.76
CA ALA A 135 -15.72 9.63 1.64
C ALA A 135 -14.23 9.90 1.33
N LEU A 136 -13.91 10.31 0.09
CA LEU A 136 -12.55 10.50 -0.40
C LEU A 136 -12.23 11.96 -0.79
N GLY A 137 -12.97 12.91 -0.22
CA GLY A 137 -12.69 14.35 -0.29
C GLY A 137 -13.24 15.07 -1.52
N GLY A 138 -14.19 14.42 -2.21
CA GLY A 138 -14.99 15.02 -3.27
C GLY A 138 -16.22 15.77 -2.75
N LYS A 139 -17.07 16.21 -3.67
CA LYS A 139 -18.31 16.97 -3.40
C LYS A 139 -19.44 16.54 -4.30
N VAL A 140 -20.68 16.72 -3.83
CA VAL A 140 -21.92 16.44 -4.55
C VAL A 140 -22.61 17.76 -4.89
N CYS A 141 -23.08 17.91 -6.12
CA CYS A 141 -24.07 18.92 -6.49
C CYS A 141 -25.42 18.51 -5.90
N GLN A 142 -25.95 19.29 -4.97
CA GLN A 142 -27.14 18.94 -4.21
C GLN A 142 -28.43 18.95 -5.03
N ASP A 143 -28.47 19.66 -6.18
CA ASP A 143 -29.54 19.60 -7.18
C ASP A 143 -29.04 20.12 -8.53
N ILE A 144 -28.95 19.26 -9.52
CA ILE A 144 -28.51 19.60 -10.87
C ILE A 144 -29.52 20.44 -11.67
N ASN A 145 -30.75 20.54 -11.20
CA ASN A 145 -31.82 21.37 -11.82
C ASN A 145 -31.85 22.78 -11.27
N SER A 146 -31.27 23.04 -10.11
CA SER A 146 -31.11 24.37 -9.53
C SER A 146 -29.96 25.12 -10.20
N ALA A 147 -30.10 26.40 -10.43
CA ALA A 147 -29.13 27.22 -11.16
C ALA A 147 -27.67 26.87 -10.86
N SER A 148 -26.99 26.40 -11.86
CA SER A 148 -25.55 26.41 -12.06
C SER A 148 -24.69 25.62 -11.07
N PRO A 149 -24.64 24.29 -11.14
CA PRO A 149 -23.52 23.57 -10.56
C PRO A 149 -22.22 24.06 -11.21
N THR A 150 -21.30 24.57 -10.40
CA THR A 150 -19.95 24.90 -10.85
C THR A 150 -19.11 23.62 -10.80
N LEU A 151 -18.61 23.18 -11.93
CA LEU A 151 -17.67 22.06 -12.01
C LEU A 151 -16.34 22.42 -11.32
N SER A 152 -15.51 21.41 -11.05
CA SER A 152 -14.21 21.57 -10.39
C SER A 152 -13.24 22.52 -11.10
N ASP A 153 -13.46 22.80 -12.39
CA ASP A 153 -12.70 23.74 -13.21
C ASP A 153 -13.28 25.16 -13.24
N GLY A 154 -14.35 25.43 -12.46
CA GLY A 154 -15.05 26.71 -12.45
C GLY A 154 -16.13 26.87 -13.52
N THR A 155 -16.34 25.86 -14.36
CA THR A 155 -17.39 25.90 -15.41
C THR A 155 -18.76 25.71 -14.77
N THR A 156 -19.67 26.62 -15.06
CA THR A 156 -21.07 26.55 -14.65
C THR A 156 -21.86 25.71 -15.66
N VAL A 157 -22.40 24.57 -15.24
CA VAL A 157 -23.21 23.70 -16.08
C VAL A 157 -24.68 23.82 -15.68
N MET A 158 -25.55 24.00 -16.64
CA MET A 158 -27.00 23.87 -16.43
C MET A 158 -27.46 22.56 -17.05
N SER A 159 -28.12 21.72 -16.26
CA SER A 159 -28.74 20.52 -16.77
C SER A 159 -29.73 20.87 -17.89
N ARG A 160 -29.51 20.32 -19.08
CA ARG A 160 -30.40 20.45 -20.26
C ARG A 160 -31.07 19.14 -20.62
N ILE A 161 -30.72 18.08 -19.89
CA ILE A 161 -31.20 16.70 -20.09
C ILE A 161 -32.02 16.33 -18.85
N LYS A 162 -33.07 15.55 -19.04
CA LYS A 162 -33.86 15.02 -17.93
C LYS A 162 -33.15 13.83 -17.28
N HIS A 163 -32.47 14.07 -16.15
CA HIS A 163 -31.75 13.05 -15.37
C HIS A 163 -32.63 12.26 -14.40
N SER A 164 -33.88 12.66 -14.20
CA SER A 164 -34.90 11.89 -13.49
C SER A 164 -36.00 11.51 -14.46
N GLN A 165 -35.83 10.36 -15.12
CA GLN A 165 -36.72 9.91 -16.18
C GLN A 165 -38.09 9.45 -15.68
N ASP A 166 -39.12 9.67 -16.53
CA ASP A 166 -40.49 9.13 -16.38
C ASP A 166 -40.69 7.96 -17.35
N ALA A 167 -39.83 6.94 -17.26
CA ALA A 167 -39.86 5.73 -18.08
C ALA A 167 -39.54 4.52 -17.20
N ASP A 168 -39.75 3.32 -17.77
CA ASP A 168 -39.36 2.09 -17.10
C ASP A 168 -37.86 2.10 -16.75
N ARG A 169 -37.50 1.47 -15.63
CA ARG A 169 -36.11 1.47 -15.15
C ARG A 169 -35.12 0.82 -16.10
N GLN A 170 -35.61 -0.05 -16.96
CA GLN A 170 -34.81 -0.76 -17.98
C GLN A 170 -34.58 0.07 -19.26
N GLU A 171 -35.30 1.20 -19.42
CA GLU A 171 -35.23 2.03 -20.62
C GLU A 171 -34.09 3.06 -20.52
N PRO A 172 -33.08 3.01 -21.40
CA PRO A 172 -32.09 4.08 -21.52
C PRO A 172 -32.74 5.38 -22.04
N THR A 173 -32.42 6.51 -21.43
CA THR A 173 -33.04 7.80 -21.75
C THR A 173 -32.06 8.87 -22.21
N HIS A 174 -30.76 8.74 -21.95
CA HIS A 174 -29.75 9.63 -22.48
C HIS A 174 -28.42 8.90 -22.75
N SER A 175 -27.53 9.57 -23.46
CA SER A 175 -26.20 9.05 -23.73
C SER A 175 -25.18 9.64 -22.75
N VAL A 176 -24.09 8.90 -22.54
CA VAL A 176 -22.90 9.36 -21.85
C VAL A 176 -21.69 9.28 -22.78
N ASN A 177 -20.82 10.31 -22.74
CA ASN A 177 -19.54 10.33 -23.43
C ASN A 177 -18.47 9.79 -22.47
N ILE A 178 -17.81 8.72 -22.86
CA ILE A 178 -16.82 8.02 -22.03
C ILE A 178 -15.42 8.40 -22.50
N LYS A 179 -14.56 8.78 -21.58
CA LYS A 179 -13.19 9.22 -21.87
C LYS A 179 -12.34 8.05 -22.35
N PRO A 180 -11.65 8.17 -23.51
CA PRO A 180 -10.75 7.14 -24.02
C PRO A 180 -9.64 6.79 -23.02
N GLY A 181 -9.21 5.53 -23.02
CA GLY A 181 -8.14 5.03 -22.16
C GLY A 181 -8.57 4.69 -20.73
N THR A 182 -9.83 4.93 -20.37
CA THR A 182 -10.39 4.57 -19.06
C THR A 182 -10.78 3.09 -19.01
N THR A 183 -10.94 2.55 -17.80
CA THR A 183 -11.50 1.21 -17.61
C THR A 183 -12.92 1.14 -18.16
N LEU A 184 -13.71 2.18 -17.92
CA LEU A 184 -15.07 2.26 -18.43
C LEU A 184 -15.12 2.23 -19.96
N SER A 185 -14.17 2.88 -20.66
CA SER A 185 -14.10 2.84 -22.14
C SER A 185 -13.75 1.45 -22.69
N LYS A 186 -13.04 0.62 -21.93
CA LYS A 186 -12.77 -0.77 -22.29
C LYS A 186 -14.03 -1.65 -22.17
N LEU A 187 -14.95 -1.29 -21.28
CA LEU A 187 -16.20 -2.02 -21.06
C LEU A 187 -17.30 -1.63 -22.06
N TYR A 188 -17.41 -0.34 -22.39
CA TYR A 188 -18.56 0.21 -23.14
C TYR A 188 -18.19 0.97 -24.42
N GLY A 189 -16.91 1.14 -24.75
CA GLY A 189 -16.46 2.05 -25.80
C GLY A 189 -16.52 3.52 -25.35
N GLU A 190 -16.51 4.44 -26.32
CA GLU A 190 -16.45 5.88 -26.04
C GLU A 190 -17.84 6.51 -25.83
N ARG A 191 -18.91 5.76 -25.99
CA ARG A 191 -20.29 6.22 -25.80
C ARG A 191 -21.20 5.08 -25.38
N ALA A 192 -22.06 5.33 -24.41
CA ALA A 192 -23.12 4.40 -23.98
C ALA A 192 -24.46 5.13 -23.85
N PHE A 193 -25.57 4.37 -23.86
CA PHE A 193 -26.90 4.87 -23.53
C PHE A 193 -27.29 4.30 -22.16
N VAL A 194 -27.78 5.16 -21.26
CA VAL A 194 -28.01 4.83 -19.87
C VAL A 194 -29.41 5.27 -19.38
N ASN A 195 -29.93 4.59 -18.38
CA ASN A 195 -31.09 5.03 -17.62
C ASN A 195 -30.68 6.09 -16.58
N SER A 196 -31.63 6.88 -16.08
CA SER A 196 -31.30 8.00 -15.20
C SER A 196 -32.43 8.28 -14.20
N PHE A 197 -32.11 8.28 -12.90
CA PHE A 197 -33.04 8.47 -11.78
C PHE A 197 -32.40 9.31 -10.67
N HIS A 198 -31.77 10.43 -11.00
CA HIS A 198 -31.08 11.26 -10.03
C HIS A 198 -31.38 12.75 -10.24
N HIS A 199 -31.34 13.51 -9.16
CA HIS A 199 -31.33 14.98 -9.19
C HIS A 199 -30.03 15.55 -8.62
N GLN A 200 -29.17 14.69 -8.07
CA GLN A 200 -27.82 15.02 -7.60
C GLN A 200 -26.78 14.34 -8.49
N ALA A 201 -25.56 14.91 -8.52
CA ALA A 201 -24.42 14.31 -9.19
C ALA A 201 -23.12 14.69 -8.46
N VAL A 202 -22.03 13.98 -8.74
CA VAL A 202 -20.70 14.38 -8.26
C VAL A 202 -20.34 15.73 -8.89
N ALA A 203 -20.02 16.74 -8.05
CA ALA A 203 -19.52 18.03 -8.47
C ALA A 203 -17.98 18.05 -8.52
N LYS A 204 -17.33 17.33 -7.61
CA LYS A 204 -15.88 17.17 -7.53
C LYS A 204 -15.54 15.75 -7.12
N THR A 205 -14.71 15.05 -7.89
CA THR A 205 -14.38 13.63 -7.68
C THR A 205 -13.48 13.33 -6.48
N GLY A 206 -12.78 14.35 -5.93
CA GLY A 206 -11.68 14.15 -5.01
C GLY A 206 -10.33 13.95 -5.74
N PRO A 207 -9.21 14.08 -5.02
CA PRO A 207 -7.87 14.16 -5.64
C PRO A 207 -7.39 12.85 -6.28
N ARG A 208 -7.96 11.71 -5.88
CA ARG A 208 -7.51 10.36 -6.30
C ARG A 208 -8.35 9.75 -7.44
N PHE A 209 -9.18 10.58 -8.10
CA PHE A 209 -10.13 10.15 -9.12
C PHE A 209 -10.12 11.04 -10.35
N ASN A 210 -10.32 10.43 -11.49
CA ASN A 210 -10.60 11.11 -12.75
C ASN A 210 -12.07 10.94 -13.13
N VAL A 211 -12.65 11.96 -13.76
CA VAL A 211 -13.93 11.83 -14.45
C VAL A 211 -13.72 10.91 -15.65
N SER A 212 -14.47 9.81 -15.72
CA SER A 212 -14.41 8.83 -16.80
C SER A 212 -15.59 8.91 -17.78
N ALA A 213 -16.73 9.50 -17.37
CA ALA A 213 -17.83 9.79 -18.30
C ALA A 213 -18.61 11.06 -17.88
N THR A 214 -19.17 11.73 -18.90
CA THR A 214 -20.09 12.86 -18.73
C THR A 214 -21.29 12.72 -19.66
N SER A 215 -22.44 13.24 -19.25
CA SER A 215 -23.59 13.44 -20.14
C SER A 215 -23.32 14.57 -21.14
N PRO A 216 -24.09 14.72 -22.23
CA PRO A 216 -23.90 15.79 -23.21
C PRO A 216 -24.06 17.20 -22.65
N ASP A 217 -24.71 17.39 -21.52
CA ASP A 217 -24.83 18.66 -20.80
C ASP A 217 -23.74 18.85 -19.74
N GLY A 218 -22.75 17.94 -19.67
CA GLY A 218 -21.54 18.08 -18.86
C GLY A 218 -21.66 17.58 -17.43
N ILE A 219 -22.78 16.98 -17.03
CA ILE A 219 -22.92 16.35 -15.71
C ILE A 219 -21.99 15.14 -15.61
N ILE A 220 -21.29 14.99 -14.48
CA ILE A 220 -20.43 13.85 -14.22
C ILE A 220 -21.28 12.60 -14.03
N GLU A 221 -21.11 11.65 -14.93
CA GLU A 221 -21.84 10.38 -14.95
C GLU A 221 -20.99 9.20 -14.49
N ALA A 222 -19.66 9.31 -14.53
CA ALA A 222 -18.78 8.30 -13.95
C ALA A 222 -17.43 8.88 -13.55
N MET A 223 -16.83 8.23 -12.56
CA MET A 223 -15.45 8.45 -12.15
C MET A 223 -14.75 7.12 -11.87
N GLU A 224 -13.43 7.10 -12.04
CA GLU A 224 -12.60 5.95 -11.68
C GLU A 224 -11.29 6.39 -11.02
N SER A 225 -10.67 5.50 -10.25
CA SER A 225 -9.39 5.77 -9.60
C SER A 225 -8.29 6.04 -10.63
N ASN A 226 -7.43 7.03 -10.35
CA ASN A 226 -6.23 7.34 -11.13
C ASN A 226 -4.96 6.74 -10.50
N GLU A 227 -5.09 5.86 -9.50
CA GLU A 227 -4.00 5.30 -8.70
C GLU A 227 -3.87 3.78 -8.80
N TYR A 228 -4.25 3.18 -9.93
CA TYR A 228 -4.23 1.72 -10.12
C TYR A 228 -5.14 0.92 -9.16
N LYS A 229 -6.03 1.59 -8.42
CA LYS A 229 -7.00 0.95 -7.55
C LYS A 229 -8.25 0.55 -8.33
N SER A 230 -8.84 -0.57 -7.97
CA SER A 230 -10.03 -1.10 -8.63
C SER A 230 -11.30 -0.42 -8.10
N ILE A 231 -11.51 0.86 -8.44
CA ILE A 231 -12.65 1.65 -7.99
C ILE A 231 -13.29 2.37 -9.17
N ILE A 232 -14.58 2.11 -9.41
CA ILE A 232 -15.43 2.80 -10.38
C ILE A 232 -16.71 3.24 -9.69
N GLY A 233 -17.16 4.45 -10.00
CA GLY A 233 -18.49 4.93 -9.67
C GLY A 233 -19.24 5.35 -10.93
N VAL A 234 -20.53 5.01 -11.02
CA VAL A 234 -21.43 5.42 -12.10
C VAL A 234 -22.69 6.06 -11.52
N GLN A 235 -23.22 7.11 -12.18
CA GLN A 235 -24.39 7.83 -11.71
C GLN A 235 -25.71 7.17 -12.17
N TRP A 236 -25.69 6.42 -13.27
CA TRP A 236 -26.82 5.64 -13.75
C TRP A 236 -27.01 4.33 -12.98
N HIS A 237 -28.04 3.56 -13.34
CA HIS A 237 -28.45 2.32 -12.69
C HIS A 237 -28.24 1.08 -13.57
N PRO A 238 -26.99 0.57 -13.69
CA PRO A 238 -26.69 -0.60 -14.54
C PRO A 238 -27.42 -1.88 -14.08
N GLU A 239 -27.80 -1.98 -12.80
CA GLU A 239 -28.52 -3.13 -12.27
C GLU A 239 -29.86 -3.38 -12.97
N TRP A 240 -30.45 -2.36 -13.59
CA TRP A 240 -31.71 -2.47 -14.33
C TRP A 240 -31.52 -2.71 -15.83
N LEU A 241 -30.32 -2.54 -16.38
CA LEU A 241 -30.07 -2.63 -17.82
C LEU A 241 -29.79 -4.07 -18.32
N GLY A 242 -30.09 -5.09 -17.52
CA GLY A 242 -29.96 -6.49 -17.93
C GLY A 242 -28.53 -6.85 -18.37
N ASP A 243 -28.38 -7.31 -19.62
CA ASP A 243 -27.09 -7.69 -20.19
C ASP A 243 -26.18 -6.48 -20.44
N ASP A 244 -26.73 -5.32 -20.77
CA ASP A 244 -25.97 -4.09 -20.99
C ASP A 244 -25.36 -3.53 -19.69
N GLY A 245 -25.95 -3.84 -18.54
CA GLY A 245 -25.41 -3.48 -17.23
C GLY A 245 -24.38 -4.47 -16.68
N LEU A 246 -24.42 -5.73 -17.13
CA LEU A 246 -23.60 -6.83 -16.62
C LEU A 246 -22.07 -6.58 -16.67
N PRO A 247 -21.50 -5.88 -17.68
CA PRO A 247 -20.06 -5.66 -17.74
C PRO A 247 -19.44 -5.00 -16.49
N LEU A 248 -20.14 -4.06 -15.84
CA LEU A 248 -19.65 -3.43 -14.59
C LEU A 248 -19.61 -4.41 -13.42
N PHE A 249 -20.62 -5.27 -13.30
CA PHE A 249 -20.65 -6.29 -12.25
C PHE A 249 -19.60 -7.37 -12.50
N SER A 250 -19.42 -7.78 -13.76
CA SER A 250 -18.35 -8.72 -14.15
C SER A 250 -16.97 -8.15 -13.84
N TRP A 251 -16.75 -6.87 -14.12
CA TRP A 251 -15.50 -6.17 -13.76
C TRP A 251 -15.29 -6.17 -12.23
N LEU A 252 -16.32 -5.84 -11.42
CA LEU A 252 -16.18 -5.86 -9.96
C LEU A 252 -15.84 -7.27 -9.46
N VAL A 253 -16.52 -8.30 -9.94
CA VAL A 253 -16.30 -9.69 -9.54
C VAL A 253 -14.92 -10.18 -9.95
N GLU A 254 -14.45 -9.82 -11.15
CA GLU A 254 -13.08 -10.14 -11.60
C GLU A 254 -12.02 -9.48 -10.73
N ARG A 255 -12.17 -8.18 -10.42
CA ARG A 255 -11.25 -7.47 -9.51
C ARG A 255 -11.30 -8.02 -8.09
N ALA A 256 -12.47 -8.37 -7.60
CA ALA A 256 -12.65 -9.01 -6.30
C ALA A 256 -11.96 -10.38 -6.23
N ASN A 257 -11.99 -11.15 -7.32
CA ASN A 257 -11.28 -12.42 -7.39
C ASN A 257 -9.76 -12.23 -7.32
N GLU A 258 -9.21 -11.27 -8.07
CA GLU A 258 -7.78 -10.93 -7.98
C GLU A 258 -7.38 -10.48 -6.56
N PHE A 259 -8.20 -9.63 -5.94
CA PHE A 259 -7.95 -9.16 -4.58
C PHE A 259 -7.99 -10.32 -3.58
N ARG A 260 -8.95 -11.25 -3.71
CA ARG A 260 -9.01 -12.46 -2.89
C ARG A 260 -7.76 -13.31 -3.04
N GLU A 261 -7.28 -13.55 -4.27
CA GLU A 261 -6.04 -14.28 -4.51
C GLU A 261 -4.84 -13.64 -3.81
N ALA A 262 -4.69 -12.32 -3.91
CA ALA A 262 -3.62 -11.60 -3.23
C ALA A 262 -3.75 -11.67 -1.70
N LYS A 263 -4.98 -11.53 -1.18
CA LYS A 263 -5.29 -11.65 0.26
C LYS A 263 -4.93 -13.04 0.79
N GLU A 264 -5.42 -14.09 0.15
CA GLU A 264 -5.13 -15.48 0.52
C GLU A 264 -3.63 -15.80 0.38
N LEU A 265 -2.95 -15.22 -0.61
CA LEU A 265 -1.51 -15.37 -0.77
C LEU A 265 -0.74 -14.73 0.41
N HIS A 266 -1.08 -13.50 0.82
CA HIS A 266 -0.48 -12.85 1.98
C HIS A 266 -0.73 -13.62 3.29
N GLU A 267 -1.85 -14.35 3.41
CA GLU A 267 -2.09 -15.25 4.56
C GLU A 267 -1.10 -16.42 4.60
N ARG A 268 -0.72 -16.95 3.42
CA ARG A 268 0.17 -18.14 3.31
C ARG A 268 1.64 -17.81 3.31
N ILE A 269 2.06 -16.72 2.66
CA ILE A 269 3.47 -16.33 2.59
C ILE A 269 3.83 -15.34 3.70
N LEU A 270 5.13 -15.21 4.00
CA LEU A 270 5.63 -14.13 4.84
C LEU A 270 5.98 -12.93 3.95
N THR A 271 5.44 -11.76 4.28
CA THR A 271 5.76 -10.49 3.61
C THR A 271 6.67 -9.64 4.49
N LEU A 272 7.81 -9.23 3.95
CA LEU A 272 8.82 -8.43 4.64
C LEU A 272 9.27 -7.27 3.75
N ASP A 273 9.17 -6.06 4.27
CA ASP A 273 9.80 -4.86 3.73
C ASP A 273 11.18 -4.68 4.37
N THR A 274 12.23 -4.59 3.57
CA THR A 274 13.60 -4.63 4.08
C THR A 274 14.17 -3.28 4.45
N HIS A 275 13.44 -2.17 4.21
CA HIS A 275 13.91 -0.84 4.58
C HIS A 275 12.77 0.18 4.72
N CYS A 276 12.71 0.82 5.89
CA CYS A 276 11.74 1.87 6.20
C CYS A 276 12.33 2.85 7.23
N ASP A 277 12.14 4.15 6.99
CA ASP A 277 12.73 5.25 7.77
C ASP A 277 11.74 5.96 8.71
N THR A 278 10.61 5.37 9.03
CA THR A 278 9.63 5.94 9.98
C THR A 278 10.27 6.47 11.27
N PRO A 279 11.32 5.85 11.85
CA PRO A 279 11.99 6.39 13.04
C PRO A 279 12.57 7.80 12.87
N MET A 280 12.82 8.29 11.65
CA MET A 280 13.22 9.68 11.38
C MET A 280 12.21 10.70 11.89
N PHE A 281 10.94 10.31 12.07
CA PHE A 281 9.86 11.19 12.53
C PHE A 281 9.63 11.16 14.05
N PHE A 282 10.41 10.40 14.82
CA PHE A 282 10.32 10.40 16.28
C PHE A 282 10.57 11.77 16.92
N PRO A 283 11.46 12.66 16.38
CA PRO A 283 11.58 14.03 16.87
C PRO A 283 10.29 14.85 16.78
N GLN A 284 9.41 14.53 15.83
CA GLN A 284 8.11 15.19 15.64
C GLN A 284 6.98 14.54 16.46
N GLY A 285 7.31 13.58 17.34
CA GLY A 285 6.35 12.90 18.20
C GLY A 285 5.53 11.80 17.51
N VAL A 286 5.96 11.35 16.34
CA VAL A 286 5.33 10.20 15.66
C VAL A 286 5.53 8.94 16.50
N ARG A 287 4.50 8.10 16.53
CA ARG A 287 4.54 6.76 17.13
C ARG A 287 4.09 5.75 16.09
N PHE A 288 4.84 4.67 15.95
CA PHE A 288 4.55 3.61 14.98
C PHE A 288 3.21 2.88 15.23
N ASP A 289 2.75 2.84 16.48
CA ASP A 289 1.47 2.21 16.89
C ASP A 289 0.23 3.10 16.69
N GLN A 290 0.41 4.34 16.21
CA GLN A 290 -0.68 5.28 15.95
C GLN A 290 -0.77 5.59 14.46
N ARG A 291 -2.02 5.64 13.93
CA ARG A 291 -2.20 6.09 12.55
C ARG A 291 -1.87 7.56 12.43
N ASP A 292 -0.82 7.87 11.67
CA ASP A 292 -0.34 9.23 11.48
C ASP A 292 -0.23 9.56 9.97
N PRO A 293 -0.88 10.64 9.48
CA PRO A 293 -0.80 11.03 8.07
C PRO A 293 0.58 11.56 7.64
N ARG A 294 1.47 11.86 8.59
CA ARG A 294 2.82 12.38 8.32
C ARG A 294 3.81 11.30 7.92
N VAL A 295 3.49 10.03 8.20
CA VAL A 295 4.35 8.88 7.87
C VAL A 295 3.66 7.93 6.91
N LEU A 296 4.45 7.21 6.14
CA LEU A 296 3.96 6.23 5.16
C LEU A 296 3.83 4.83 5.77
N TYR A 297 4.48 4.60 6.92
CA TYR A 297 4.45 3.30 7.59
C TYR A 297 4.05 3.46 9.07
N ASP A 298 2.95 2.86 9.45
CA ASP A 298 2.51 2.68 10.84
C ASP A 298 1.79 1.33 11.00
N LEU A 299 1.54 0.89 12.22
CA LEU A 299 0.94 -0.41 12.52
C LEU A 299 -0.46 -0.58 11.89
N HIS A 300 -1.24 0.50 11.79
CA HIS A 300 -2.55 0.46 11.14
C HIS A 300 -2.42 0.29 9.63
N LYS A 301 -1.54 1.06 8.97
CA LYS A 301 -1.27 0.92 7.53
C LYS A 301 -0.70 -0.46 7.20
N MET A 302 0.24 -0.95 8.01
CA MET A 302 0.79 -2.30 7.90
C MET A 302 -0.30 -3.38 7.98
N THR A 303 -1.28 -3.20 8.87
CA THR A 303 -2.40 -4.12 9.03
C THR A 303 -3.37 -4.04 7.85
N GLU A 304 -3.74 -2.83 7.42
CA GLU A 304 -4.61 -2.59 6.26
C GLU A 304 -4.00 -3.15 4.97
N GLY A 305 -2.67 -3.00 4.78
CA GLY A 305 -1.91 -3.55 3.64
C GLY A 305 -1.62 -5.05 3.74
N ARG A 306 -2.08 -5.71 4.82
CA ARG A 306 -1.88 -7.16 5.06
C ARG A 306 -0.42 -7.57 5.05
N HIS A 307 0.45 -6.70 5.56
CA HIS A 307 1.89 -6.88 5.58
C HIS A 307 2.33 -7.41 6.95
N ASP A 308 3.32 -8.35 6.97
CA ASP A 308 3.70 -9.07 8.19
C ASP A 308 4.86 -8.42 8.94
N ALA A 309 5.90 -7.98 8.22
CA ALA A 309 7.15 -7.56 8.83
C ALA A 309 7.82 -6.40 8.09
N VAL A 310 8.53 -5.56 8.84
CA VAL A 310 9.31 -4.44 8.30
C VAL A 310 10.62 -4.27 9.06
N ILE A 311 11.67 -3.85 8.36
CA ILE A 311 12.92 -3.44 9.01
C ILE A 311 12.90 -1.92 9.19
N MET A 312 12.85 -1.49 10.46
CA MET A 312 12.91 -0.09 10.86
C MET A 312 14.38 0.34 10.97
N ALA A 313 14.78 1.29 10.13
CA ALA A 313 16.15 1.78 10.11
C ALA A 313 16.37 2.88 11.16
N ALA A 314 17.42 2.73 11.96
CA ALA A 314 18.02 3.88 12.64
C ALA A 314 18.87 4.62 11.60
N TYR A 315 18.29 5.67 11.02
CA TYR A 315 18.97 6.53 10.05
C TYR A 315 19.89 7.53 10.75
N LEU A 316 21.14 7.60 10.30
CA LEU A 316 22.12 8.56 10.80
C LEU A 316 22.56 9.50 9.66
N PRO A 317 22.14 10.77 9.67
CA PRO A 317 22.57 11.73 8.65
C PRO A 317 24.09 11.94 8.70
N GLN A 318 24.75 11.92 7.52
CA GLN A 318 26.17 12.14 7.41
C GLN A 318 26.49 13.63 7.67
N PRO A 319 27.31 13.97 8.70
CA PRO A 319 27.79 15.33 8.89
C PRO A 319 28.72 15.77 7.75
N GLN A 320 28.68 17.04 7.40
CA GLN A 320 29.70 17.64 6.52
C GLN A 320 31.00 17.86 7.27
N LEU A 321 32.09 18.09 6.53
CA LEU A 321 33.41 18.36 7.13
C LEU A 321 33.34 19.55 8.09
N GLY A 322 33.67 19.31 9.37
CA GLY A 322 33.62 20.32 10.43
C GLY A 322 32.28 20.43 11.18
N GLU A 323 31.24 19.73 10.76
CA GLU A 323 29.98 19.63 11.52
C GLU A 323 30.02 18.51 12.56
N GLN A 324 29.32 18.72 13.67
CA GLN A 324 29.11 17.67 14.67
C GLN A 324 27.81 16.91 14.38
N PHE A 325 27.80 15.61 14.61
CA PHE A 325 26.62 14.76 14.41
C PHE A 325 25.39 15.27 15.16
N SER A 326 25.55 15.71 16.41
CA SER A 326 24.46 16.24 17.24
C SER A 326 23.79 17.50 16.67
N GLN A 327 24.38 18.17 15.68
CA GLN A 327 23.78 19.30 14.97
C GLN A 327 22.87 18.86 13.81
N LYS A 328 22.97 17.59 13.39
CA LYS A 328 22.18 17.00 12.28
C LYS A 328 20.88 16.34 12.74
N VAL A 329 20.75 16.07 14.03
CA VAL A 329 19.61 15.32 14.60
C VAL A 329 18.88 16.14 15.66
N ASP A 330 17.56 16.09 15.67
CA ASP A 330 16.73 16.79 16.68
C ASP A 330 16.50 15.91 17.92
N ILE A 331 17.55 15.71 18.71
CA ILE A 331 17.48 14.95 19.97
C ILE A 331 16.53 15.63 20.97
N ALA A 332 16.50 16.97 20.99
CA ALA A 332 15.60 17.72 21.86
C ALA A 332 14.13 17.45 21.52
N GLY A 333 13.80 17.26 20.25
CA GLY A 333 12.47 16.84 19.79
C GLY A 333 12.08 15.47 20.35
N ILE A 334 12.98 14.48 20.26
CA ILE A 334 12.74 13.14 20.84
C ILE A 334 12.49 13.23 22.35
N ILE A 335 13.32 13.97 23.07
CA ILE A 335 13.17 14.16 24.53
C ILE A 335 11.84 14.84 24.87
N ARG A 336 11.45 15.88 24.11
CA ARG A 336 10.20 16.61 24.32
C ARG A 336 8.96 15.71 24.24
N HIS A 337 8.97 14.77 23.31
CA HIS A 337 7.87 13.84 23.09
C HIS A 337 7.98 12.53 23.90
N ASN A 338 9.00 12.42 24.75
CA ASN A 338 9.20 11.27 25.60
C ASN A 338 9.57 11.70 27.04
N PRO A 339 8.58 11.84 27.94
CA PRO A 339 8.80 12.30 29.32
C PRO A 339 9.83 11.48 30.12
N GLN A 340 10.01 10.20 29.77
CA GLN A 340 10.98 9.32 30.45
C GLN A 340 12.43 9.68 30.13
N LEU A 341 12.67 10.44 29.07
CA LEU A 341 14.00 10.89 28.64
C LEU A 341 14.36 12.29 29.18
N GLN A 342 13.53 12.87 30.06
CA GLN A 342 13.84 14.17 30.67
C GLN A 342 15.17 14.10 31.43
N GLY A 343 16.09 15.00 31.06
CA GLY A 343 17.44 15.03 31.65
C GLY A 343 18.51 14.31 30.81
N LEU A 344 18.14 13.63 29.72
CA LEU A 344 19.13 13.09 28.77
C LEU A 344 19.90 14.25 28.09
N SER A 345 21.20 14.05 27.89
CA SER A 345 22.03 14.99 27.13
C SER A 345 21.56 15.09 25.68
N THR A 346 21.54 16.30 25.11
CA THR A 346 21.35 16.51 23.67
C THR A 346 22.65 16.34 22.87
N GLN A 347 23.78 16.06 23.54
CA GLN A 347 25.08 15.78 22.94
C GLN A 347 25.32 14.25 22.92
N LEU A 348 24.57 13.52 22.08
CA LEU A 348 24.73 12.08 21.92
C LEU A 348 25.77 11.78 20.84
N SER A 349 26.54 10.71 21.04
CA SER A 349 27.34 10.12 19.98
C SER A 349 26.42 9.44 18.95
N PRO A 350 26.90 9.16 17.73
CA PRO A 350 26.14 8.39 16.73
C PRO A 350 25.60 7.04 17.28
N THR A 351 26.41 6.32 18.06
CA THR A 351 26.00 5.05 18.70
C THR A 351 24.86 5.26 19.67
N GLN A 352 24.97 6.25 20.57
CA GLN A 352 23.93 6.56 21.56
C GLN A 352 22.62 7.04 20.89
N TYR A 353 22.71 7.71 19.75
CA TYR A 353 21.52 8.11 18.99
C TYR A 353 20.82 6.89 18.39
N ALA A 354 21.55 5.95 17.78
CA ALA A 354 20.97 4.70 17.29
C ALA A 354 20.31 3.89 18.40
N ASP A 355 20.96 3.81 19.59
CA ASP A 355 20.36 3.16 20.76
C ASP A 355 19.06 3.84 21.20
N LEU A 356 19.02 5.18 21.21
CA LEU A 356 17.82 5.94 21.54
C LEU A 356 16.65 5.63 20.60
N ILE A 357 16.91 5.46 19.31
CA ILE A 357 15.89 5.04 18.32
C ILE A 357 15.39 3.63 18.64
N PHE A 358 16.28 2.69 18.92
CA PHE A 358 15.90 1.31 19.26
C PHE A 358 15.16 1.23 20.59
N ASP A 359 15.58 1.97 21.63
CA ASP A 359 14.86 2.05 22.90
C ASP A 359 13.41 2.55 22.69
N LYS A 360 13.22 3.51 21.79
CA LYS A 360 11.89 4.01 21.45
C LYS A 360 11.04 2.97 20.73
N LEU A 361 11.63 2.23 19.79
CA LEU A 361 10.94 1.12 19.12
C LEU A 361 10.59 0.00 20.11
N GLU A 362 11.52 -0.39 20.98
CA GLU A 362 11.28 -1.39 22.04
C GLU A 362 10.13 -0.96 22.96
N GLN A 363 10.12 0.30 23.40
CA GLN A 363 9.04 0.85 24.20
C GLN A 363 7.67 0.71 23.49
N ILE A 364 7.57 1.11 22.21
CA ILE A 364 6.32 1.01 21.45
C ILE A 364 5.86 -0.44 21.32
N VAL A 365 6.79 -1.37 21.08
CA VAL A 365 6.48 -2.79 20.97
C VAL A 365 6.02 -3.37 22.30
N ASP A 366 6.67 -3.03 23.40
CA ASP A 366 6.29 -3.51 24.74
C ASP A 366 4.88 -3.04 25.13
N GLU A 367 4.52 -1.80 24.78
CA GLU A 367 3.18 -1.24 25.00
C GLU A 367 2.10 -1.92 24.13
N ASN A 368 2.48 -2.61 23.04
CA ASN A 368 1.59 -3.24 22.05
C ASN A 368 1.91 -4.72 21.78
N SER A 369 2.49 -5.42 22.77
CA SER A 369 3.04 -6.78 22.62
C SER A 369 2.05 -7.87 22.20
N ASP A 370 0.74 -7.62 22.33
CA ASP A 370 -0.30 -8.52 21.81
C ASP A 370 -0.40 -8.49 20.26
N TYR A 371 0.04 -7.40 19.62
CA TYR A 371 -0.12 -7.16 18.18
C TYR A 371 1.17 -7.15 17.39
N ILE A 372 2.30 -6.82 18.05
CA ILE A 372 3.60 -6.66 17.40
C ILE A 372 4.73 -7.16 18.27
N SER A 373 5.83 -7.61 17.66
CA SER A 373 7.05 -8.04 18.34
C SER A 373 8.30 -7.61 17.59
N ILE A 374 9.46 -7.73 18.23
CA ILE A 374 10.77 -7.55 17.62
C ILE A 374 11.33 -8.91 17.23
N ALA A 375 11.46 -9.13 15.91
CA ALA A 375 12.08 -10.33 15.37
C ALA A 375 13.59 -10.11 15.16
N ARG A 376 14.40 -11.09 15.50
CA ARG A 376 15.87 -11.09 15.36
C ARG A 376 16.38 -12.18 14.44
N THR A 377 15.55 -13.17 14.17
CA THR A 377 15.85 -14.33 13.34
C THR A 377 14.72 -14.62 12.35
N PRO A 378 14.97 -15.38 11.26
CA PRO A 378 13.88 -15.84 10.40
C PRO A 378 12.82 -16.67 11.16
N ALA A 379 13.21 -17.42 12.19
CA ALA A 379 12.28 -18.22 12.98
C ALA A 379 11.29 -17.35 13.76
N ASP A 380 11.74 -16.22 14.30
CA ASP A 380 10.89 -15.29 15.04
C ASP A 380 9.76 -14.75 14.13
N LEU A 381 10.07 -14.36 12.90
CA LEU A 381 9.09 -13.86 11.92
C LEU A 381 7.98 -14.88 11.63
N TYR A 382 8.35 -16.15 11.41
CA TYR A 382 7.37 -17.21 11.18
C TYR A 382 6.54 -17.52 12.44
N GLU A 383 7.15 -17.42 13.62
CA GLU A 383 6.45 -17.59 14.90
C GLU A 383 5.42 -16.48 15.12
N ASP A 384 5.80 -15.23 14.84
CA ASP A 384 4.91 -14.08 14.98
C ASP A 384 3.76 -14.15 13.99
N LYS A 385 4.03 -14.47 12.72
CA LYS A 385 2.96 -14.68 11.71
C LYS A 385 1.98 -15.77 12.15
N ARG A 386 2.48 -16.89 12.67
CA ARG A 386 1.63 -17.98 13.18
C ARG A 386 0.76 -17.53 14.35
N LYS A 387 1.23 -16.56 15.16
CA LYS A 387 0.48 -15.95 16.26
C LYS A 387 -0.38 -14.76 15.83
N ASN A 388 -0.47 -14.49 14.53
CA ASN A 388 -1.16 -13.31 13.97
C ASN A 388 -0.64 -11.99 14.54
N ARG A 389 0.67 -11.90 14.80
CA ARG A 389 1.36 -10.67 15.20
C ARG A 389 2.17 -10.13 14.05
N LYS A 390 2.32 -8.81 14.03
CA LYS A 390 3.25 -8.12 13.15
C LYS A 390 4.64 -8.14 13.76
N SER A 391 5.67 -7.97 12.92
CA SER A 391 7.06 -7.93 13.38
C SER A 391 7.77 -6.67 12.88
N ILE A 392 8.64 -6.12 13.73
CA ILE A 392 9.68 -5.21 13.28
C ILE A 392 11.05 -5.87 13.49
N MET A 393 12.02 -5.48 12.67
CA MET A 393 13.43 -5.80 12.84
C MET A 393 14.23 -4.49 12.88
N PHE A 394 15.42 -4.53 13.45
CA PHE A 394 16.29 -3.36 13.54
C PHE A 394 17.33 -3.36 12.41
N GLY A 395 17.37 -2.26 11.64
CA GLY A 395 18.42 -1.93 10.71
C GLY A 395 19.17 -0.68 11.15
N ILE A 396 20.38 -0.50 10.67
CA ILE A 396 21.12 0.76 10.78
C ILE A 396 21.39 1.26 9.38
N GLU A 397 20.98 2.49 9.10
CA GLU A 397 21.38 3.18 7.89
C GLU A 397 22.44 4.22 8.18
N ASN A 398 23.62 3.99 7.63
CA ASN A 398 24.91 4.63 7.83
C ASN A 398 25.75 4.05 8.99
N GLY A 399 26.81 3.36 8.63
CA GLY A 399 27.81 2.81 9.56
C GLY A 399 28.49 3.84 10.47
N LEU A 400 28.23 5.13 10.27
CA LEU A 400 28.56 6.20 11.21
C LEU A 400 28.13 5.86 12.65
N ALA A 401 27.07 5.05 12.82
CA ALA A 401 26.63 4.55 14.12
C ALA A 401 27.72 3.82 14.90
N LEU A 402 28.72 3.24 14.22
CA LEU A 402 29.83 2.53 14.86
C LEU A 402 30.82 3.48 15.55
N ASN A 403 30.76 4.80 15.28
CA ASN A 403 31.54 5.84 15.93
C ASN A 403 33.03 5.48 16.03
N HIS A 404 33.59 4.93 14.94
CA HIS A 404 34.99 4.50 14.80
C HIS A 404 35.45 3.44 15.84
N ASP A 405 34.53 2.62 16.36
CA ASP A 405 34.83 1.57 17.33
C ASP A 405 34.25 0.21 16.88
N LEU A 406 35.11 -0.78 16.65
CA LEU A 406 34.72 -2.15 16.30
C LEU A 406 33.88 -2.86 17.38
N ALA A 407 33.99 -2.45 18.66
CA ALA A 407 33.18 -3.01 19.73
C ALA A 407 31.67 -2.72 19.51
N ASN A 408 31.35 -1.62 18.82
CA ASN A 408 29.96 -1.25 18.54
C ASN A 408 29.30 -2.19 17.52
N VAL A 409 30.04 -2.92 16.69
CA VAL A 409 29.48 -3.99 15.86
C VAL A 409 28.88 -5.10 16.75
N ARG A 410 29.62 -5.54 17.78
CA ARG A 410 29.11 -6.52 18.75
C ARG A 410 27.94 -5.97 19.58
N HIS A 411 28.03 -4.71 20.00
CA HIS A 411 26.98 -4.01 20.72
C HIS A 411 25.65 -4.09 19.93
N PHE A 412 25.66 -3.67 18.66
CA PHE A 412 24.46 -3.71 17.83
C PHE A 412 23.99 -5.13 17.48
N ALA A 413 24.90 -6.09 17.35
CA ALA A 413 24.52 -7.51 17.23
C ALA A 413 23.75 -8.00 18.46
N GLN A 414 24.15 -7.57 19.68
CA GLN A 414 23.44 -7.91 20.93
C GLN A 414 22.09 -7.20 21.03
N ARG A 415 21.95 -5.98 20.47
CA ARG A 415 20.67 -5.28 20.33
C ARG A 415 19.71 -5.98 19.34
N GLY A 416 20.22 -6.87 18.48
CA GLY A 416 19.42 -7.59 17.48
C GLY A 416 19.36 -6.89 16.13
N VAL A 417 20.29 -5.97 15.84
CA VAL A 417 20.42 -5.36 14.51
C VAL A 417 20.74 -6.44 13.48
N VAL A 418 19.96 -6.48 12.39
CA VAL A 418 20.07 -7.51 11.36
C VAL A 418 20.96 -7.10 10.18
N TYR A 419 21.06 -5.79 9.90
CA TYR A 419 22.00 -5.25 8.91
C TYR A 419 22.51 -3.86 9.28
N ILE A 420 23.67 -3.50 8.72
CA ILE A 420 24.20 -2.14 8.74
C ILE A 420 24.55 -1.73 7.31
N THR A 421 23.96 -0.64 6.82
CA THR A 421 24.35 0.03 5.58
C THR A 421 25.66 0.76 5.83
N LEU A 422 26.70 0.45 5.04
CA LEU A 422 28.07 0.89 5.34
C LEU A 422 28.23 2.42 5.33
N CYS A 423 27.53 3.13 4.43
CA CYS A 423 27.50 4.58 4.34
C CYS A 423 26.14 5.08 3.86
N HIS A 424 25.90 6.39 3.93
CA HIS A 424 24.72 7.03 3.35
C HIS A 424 25.13 8.06 2.27
N ASN A 425 24.56 9.25 2.26
CA ASN A 425 24.87 10.33 1.30
C ASN A 425 26.14 11.12 1.69
N GLY A 426 27.29 10.49 1.61
CA GLY A 426 28.62 11.05 1.92
C GLY A 426 29.58 9.97 2.43
N ASP A 427 30.86 10.19 2.20
CA ASP A 427 31.91 9.29 2.70
C ASP A 427 31.94 9.33 4.22
N ASN A 428 32.22 8.19 4.85
CA ASN A 428 32.49 8.08 6.28
C ASN A 428 33.82 7.34 6.50
N ASP A 429 34.14 6.97 7.73
CA ASP A 429 35.37 6.26 8.07
C ASP A 429 35.41 4.78 7.59
N ILE A 430 34.30 4.25 7.08
CA ILE A 430 34.18 2.87 6.60
C ILE A 430 34.43 2.78 5.10
N CYS A 431 33.73 3.62 4.30
CA CYS A 431 33.82 3.54 2.84
C CYS A 431 33.32 4.81 2.15
N ASP A 432 33.61 4.88 0.85
CA ASP A 432 33.11 5.92 -0.02
C ASP A 432 31.65 5.67 -0.42
N SER A 433 30.84 6.74 -0.39
CA SER A 433 29.46 6.79 -0.87
C SER A 433 29.41 7.10 -2.37
N ASN A 434 28.31 6.73 -3.02
CA ASN A 434 28.00 7.13 -4.40
C ASN A 434 27.79 8.67 -4.55
N ARG A 435 27.61 9.39 -3.44
CA ARG A 435 27.52 10.85 -3.34
C ARG A 435 28.69 11.46 -2.58
N GLY A 436 29.74 10.69 -2.34
CA GLY A 436 30.95 11.11 -1.65
C GLY A 436 32.00 11.74 -2.58
N SER A 437 33.15 12.05 -1.99
CA SER A 437 34.32 12.63 -2.67
C SER A 437 35.38 11.61 -3.06
N ALA A 438 35.13 10.31 -2.84
CA ALA A 438 36.07 9.19 -2.99
C ALA A 438 37.30 9.32 -2.05
N MET A 439 37.03 9.57 -0.79
CA MET A 439 38.05 9.82 0.26
C MET A 439 39.02 8.64 0.42
N HIS A 440 38.53 7.40 0.29
CA HIS A 440 39.30 6.16 0.52
C HIS A 440 39.62 5.42 -0.78
N ASN A 441 39.08 5.86 -1.91
CA ASN A 441 39.09 5.10 -3.17
C ASN A 441 38.54 3.67 -2.96
N GLY A 442 37.36 3.57 -2.28
CA GLY A 442 36.67 2.32 -1.96
C GLY A 442 36.43 2.12 -0.45
N VAL A 443 36.66 0.91 0.04
CA VAL A 443 36.56 0.56 1.46
C VAL A 443 37.87 0.92 2.17
N SER A 444 37.80 1.63 3.32
CA SER A 444 38.97 1.97 4.14
C SER A 444 39.56 0.75 4.87
N GLU A 445 40.77 0.89 5.46
CA GLU A 445 41.32 -0.16 6.32
C GLU A 445 40.46 -0.46 7.55
N PHE A 446 39.83 0.57 8.11
CA PHE A 446 38.87 0.41 9.20
C PHE A 446 37.61 -0.30 8.70
N GLY A 447 37.08 0.10 7.54
CA GLY A 447 35.92 -0.50 6.90
C GLY A 447 36.10 -1.99 6.61
N ALA A 448 37.30 -2.40 6.18
CA ALA A 448 37.60 -3.81 5.98
C ALA A 448 37.47 -4.63 7.29
N LYS A 449 37.93 -4.07 8.41
CA LYS A 449 37.77 -4.67 9.74
C LYS A 449 36.31 -4.70 10.19
N VAL A 450 35.53 -3.64 9.88
CA VAL A 450 34.09 -3.57 10.16
C VAL A 450 33.36 -4.68 9.42
N ILE A 451 33.56 -4.85 8.11
CA ILE A 451 32.94 -5.91 7.32
C ILE A 451 33.26 -7.31 7.88
N GLN A 452 34.53 -7.56 8.19
CA GLN A 452 34.95 -8.82 8.80
C GLN A 452 34.26 -9.06 10.15
N LYS A 453 34.18 -8.01 10.99
CA LYS A 453 33.53 -8.06 12.30
C LYS A 453 32.03 -8.29 12.18
N MET A 454 31.34 -7.64 11.23
CA MET A 454 29.92 -7.89 10.93
C MET A 454 29.69 -9.36 10.56
N ASN A 455 30.54 -9.92 9.71
CA ASN A 455 30.46 -11.36 9.38
C ASN A 455 30.67 -12.26 10.62
N ASP A 456 31.57 -11.87 11.55
CA ASP A 456 31.84 -12.62 12.79
C ASP A 456 30.67 -12.54 13.78
N GLU A 457 29.95 -11.45 13.82
CA GLU A 457 28.80 -11.23 14.70
C GLU A 457 27.46 -11.65 14.07
N GLY A 458 27.43 -11.99 12.79
CA GLY A 458 26.22 -12.45 12.10
C GLY A 458 25.30 -11.30 11.67
N ILE A 459 25.84 -10.10 11.44
CA ILE A 459 25.13 -8.94 10.88
C ILE A 459 25.37 -8.89 9.36
N MET A 460 24.29 -8.70 8.59
CA MET A 460 24.39 -8.54 7.13
C MET A 460 25.04 -7.21 6.76
N VAL A 461 25.94 -7.23 5.78
CA VAL A 461 26.49 -6.04 5.15
C VAL A 461 25.50 -5.54 4.11
N ASP A 462 25.10 -4.27 4.20
CA ASP A 462 24.25 -3.62 3.22
C ASP A 462 25.03 -2.59 2.40
N LEU A 463 24.97 -2.70 1.08
CA LEU A 463 25.69 -1.85 0.12
C LEU A 463 24.83 -0.80 -0.57
N SER A 464 23.58 -0.61 -0.13
CA SER A 464 22.82 0.56 -0.54
C SER A 464 23.63 1.82 -0.23
N HIS A 465 23.64 2.83 -1.11
CA HIS A 465 24.45 4.07 -1.04
C HIS A 465 25.97 3.93 -1.30
N ALA A 466 26.55 2.74 -1.30
CA ALA A 466 27.99 2.59 -1.52
C ALA A 466 28.42 3.04 -2.94
N SER A 467 29.63 3.60 -3.05
CA SER A 467 30.24 3.84 -4.36
C SER A 467 30.48 2.51 -5.09
N GLU A 468 30.61 2.56 -6.42
CA GLU A 468 30.89 1.35 -7.21
C GLU A 468 32.18 0.65 -6.74
N LYS A 469 33.22 1.42 -6.41
CA LYS A 469 34.47 0.85 -5.89
C LYS A 469 34.29 0.21 -4.51
N SER A 470 33.58 0.89 -3.59
CA SER A 470 33.25 0.34 -2.27
C SER A 470 32.41 -0.92 -2.37
N PHE A 471 31.51 -0.99 -3.35
CA PHE A 471 30.67 -2.16 -3.61
C PHE A 471 31.52 -3.40 -3.94
N TYR A 472 32.46 -3.30 -4.90
CA TYR A 472 33.32 -4.43 -5.27
C TYR A 472 34.31 -4.79 -4.16
N ASP A 473 34.92 -3.80 -3.48
CA ASP A 473 35.81 -4.05 -2.34
C ASP A 473 35.09 -4.81 -1.23
N ALA A 474 33.86 -4.41 -0.89
CA ALA A 474 33.08 -5.10 0.13
C ALA A 474 32.72 -6.53 -0.26
N LEU A 475 32.41 -6.80 -1.54
CA LEU A 475 32.20 -8.15 -2.05
C LEU A 475 33.45 -9.02 -1.91
N ASP A 476 34.64 -8.47 -2.16
CA ASP A 476 35.88 -9.20 -2.03
C ASP A 476 36.25 -9.48 -0.56
N ILE A 477 36.00 -8.52 0.34
CA ILE A 477 36.33 -8.62 1.77
C ILE A 477 35.37 -9.56 2.51
N SER A 478 34.07 -9.48 2.19
CA SER A 478 33.04 -10.25 2.93
C SER A 478 33.14 -11.75 2.61
N ARG A 479 33.14 -12.57 3.65
CA ARG A 479 33.04 -14.04 3.51
C ARG A 479 31.60 -14.56 3.47
N THR A 480 30.61 -13.71 3.76
CA THR A 480 29.19 -14.04 3.72
C THR A 480 28.51 -13.31 2.56
N PRO A 481 27.32 -13.78 2.12
CA PRO A 481 26.51 -13.01 1.17
C PRO A 481 26.20 -11.60 1.70
N ILE A 482 26.04 -10.68 0.77
CA ILE A 482 25.79 -9.24 1.01
C ILE A 482 24.40 -8.88 0.47
N VAL A 483 23.82 -7.80 0.96
CA VAL A 483 22.52 -7.29 0.50
C VAL A 483 22.65 -5.85 -0.01
N CYS A 484 21.70 -5.45 -0.87
CA CYS A 484 21.33 -4.06 -1.09
C CYS A 484 19.87 -3.93 -0.64
N SER A 485 19.64 -3.31 0.52
CA SER A 485 18.32 -3.27 1.18
C SER A 485 17.28 -2.47 0.39
N HIS A 486 17.72 -1.47 -0.42
CA HIS A 486 16.88 -0.61 -1.24
C HIS A 486 17.69 0.00 -2.41
N SER A 487 17.69 -0.65 -3.59
CA SER A 487 18.47 -0.22 -4.78
C SER A 487 17.84 -0.69 -6.07
N ASN A 488 17.74 0.21 -7.06
CA ASN A 488 17.12 -0.04 -8.36
C ASN A 488 18.15 -0.30 -9.48
N SER A 489 17.69 -0.44 -10.72
CA SER A 489 18.52 -0.69 -11.90
C SER A 489 18.96 0.61 -12.58
N ARG A 490 20.29 0.77 -12.81
CA ARG A 490 20.86 1.90 -13.54
C ARG A 490 20.52 1.85 -15.04
N ALA A 491 20.29 0.66 -15.59
CA ALA A 491 19.90 0.50 -16.97
C ALA A 491 18.54 1.14 -17.29
N LEU A 492 17.62 1.18 -16.33
CA LEU A 492 16.30 1.78 -16.49
C LEU A 492 16.26 3.25 -16.05
N CYS A 493 17.01 3.60 -15.01
CA CYS A 493 17.15 4.98 -14.54
C CYS A 493 18.61 5.26 -14.19
N ASP A 494 19.29 5.97 -15.10
CA ASP A 494 20.74 6.27 -14.99
C ASP A 494 21.00 7.33 -13.93
N VAL A 495 21.09 6.87 -12.68
CA VAL A 495 21.54 7.64 -11.51
C VAL A 495 22.60 6.84 -10.75
N PRO A 496 23.61 7.50 -10.14
CA PRO A 496 24.72 6.81 -9.46
C PRO A 496 24.30 5.89 -8.32
N ARG A 497 23.10 6.12 -7.74
CA ARG A 497 22.54 5.36 -6.63
C ARG A 497 22.02 3.98 -7.05
N ASN A 498 21.69 3.82 -8.34
CA ASN A 498 21.21 2.57 -8.91
C ASN A 498 22.37 1.64 -9.28
N LEU A 499 22.14 0.34 -9.18
CA LEU A 499 23.10 -0.70 -9.50
C LEU A 499 23.26 -0.87 -11.02
N THR A 500 24.48 -1.07 -11.48
CA THR A 500 24.76 -1.54 -12.84
C THR A 500 24.43 -3.02 -12.95
N ASP A 501 24.21 -3.51 -14.18
CA ASP A 501 24.00 -4.92 -14.45
C ASP A 501 25.18 -5.78 -13.97
N ASP A 502 26.42 -5.26 -14.07
CA ASP A 502 27.61 -5.98 -13.59
C ASP A 502 27.66 -6.06 -12.06
N GLN A 503 27.27 -4.99 -11.34
CA GLN A 503 27.10 -5.03 -9.88
C GLN A 503 26.04 -6.05 -9.49
N MET A 504 24.91 -6.09 -10.19
CA MET A 504 23.84 -7.06 -9.96
C MET A 504 24.34 -8.51 -10.14
N ARG A 505 25.05 -8.79 -11.25
CA ARG A 505 25.65 -10.13 -11.50
C ARG A 505 26.66 -10.51 -10.42
N ALA A 506 27.51 -9.58 -10.01
CA ALA A 506 28.51 -9.83 -8.96
C ALA A 506 27.85 -10.12 -7.60
N LEU A 507 26.80 -9.38 -7.25
CA LEU A 507 26.04 -9.60 -6.01
C LEU A 507 25.35 -10.98 -6.02
N ALA A 508 24.71 -11.35 -7.12
CA ALA A 508 24.06 -12.66 -7.29
C ALA A 508 25.08 -13.80 -7.22
N ALA A 509 26.24 -13.66 -7.89
CA ALA A 509 27.33 -14.65 -7.84
C ALA A 509 27.86 -14.88 -6.42
N LYS A 510 27.81 -13.86 -5.54
CA LYS A 510 28.14 -13.94 -4.11
C LYS A 510 27.00 -14.58 -3.27
N GLY A 511 25.84 -14.86 -3.87
CA GLY A 511 24.64 -15.37 -3.20
C GLY A 511 23.81 -14.28 -2.51
N GLY A 512 24.07 -13.01 -2.81
CA GLY A 512 23.40 -11.84 -2.25
C GLY A 512 22.03 -11.58 -2.85
N VAL A 513 21.41 -10.48 -2.42
CA VAL A 513 20.06 -10.06 -2.84
C VAL A 513 20.03 -8.52 -2.99
N ALA A 514 19.42 -8.03 -4.07
CA ALA A 514 19.08 -6.62 -4.26
C ALA A 514 17.56 -6.41 -4.12
N HIS A 515 17.18 -5.36 -3.39
CA HIS A 515 15.78 -5.04 -3.13
C HIS A 515 15.40 -3.76 -3.87
N THR A 516 14.33 -3.86 -4.66
CA THR A 516 13.79 -2.74 -5.43
C THR A 516 13.15 -1.73 -4.49
N THR A 517 13.53 -0.45 -4.61
CA THR A 517 12.98 0.65 -3.83
C THR A 517 11.87 1.39 -4.57
N PHE A 518 10.97 2.02 -3.80
CA PHE A 518 9.84 2.81 -4.30
C PHE A 518 10.17 4.32 -4.38
N TYR A 519 11.42 4.69 -4.15
CA TYR A 519 11.82 6.09 -4.30
C TYR A 519 11.75 6.51 -5.77
N HIS A 520 10.84 7.43 -6.06
CA HIS A 520 10.51 7.86 -7.42
C HIS A 520 11.72 8.38 -8.21
N GLY A 521 12.71 9.01 -7.53
CA GLY A 521 13.94 9.52 -8.16
C GLY A 521 14.90 8.45 -8.65
N PHE A 522 14.73 7.18 -8.24
CA PHE A 522 15.51 6.03 -8.70
C PHE A 522 14.78 5.17 -9.72
N LEU A 523 13.50 5.47 -9.96
CA LEU A 523 12.66 4.72 -10.90
C LEU A 523 12.67 5.34 -12.30
N ARG A 524 12.58 6.67 -12.38
CA ARG A 524 12.55 7.36 -13.67
C ARG A 524 12.98 8.83 -13.55
N LYS A 525 13.38 9.42 -14.70
CA LYS A 525 13.83 10.83 -14.74
C LYS A 525 12.68 11.80 -14.48
N ASP A 526 11.49 11.55 -15.03
CA ASP A 526 10.29 12.31 -14.71
C ASP A 526 9.62 11.71 -13.47
N THR A 527 10.05 12.18 -12.32
CA THR A 527 9.67 11.63 -11.01
C THR A 527 8.19 11.80 -10.68
N SER A 528 7.51 12.82 -11.26
CA SER A 528 6.09 13.07 -11.04
C SER A 528 5.18 12.00 -11.65
N GLU A 529 5.69 11.26 -12.64
CA GLU A 529 4.98 10.19 -13.35
C GLU A 529 5.32 8.78 -12.83
N ALA A 530 6.10 8.67 -11.75
CA ALA A 530 6.47 7.38 -11.19
C ALA A 530 5.25 6.61 -10.66
N THR A 531 5.20 5.34 -10.98
CA THR A 531 4.09 4.45 -10.64
C THR A 531 4.59 3.11 -10.12
N ILE A 532 3.68 2.34 -9.55
CA ILE A 532 3.94 0.95 -9.14
C ILE A 532 4.44 0.08 -10.31
N MET A 533 4.07 0.41 -11.57
CA MET A 533 4.56 -0.32 -12.74
C MET A 533 6.02 -0.06 -13.04
N ASP A 534 6.54 1.12 -12.70
CA ASP A 534 7.99 1.39 -12.78
C ASP A 534 8.75 0.52 -11.77
N VAL A 535 8.21 0.34 -10.55
CA VAL A 535 8.77 -0.58 -9.55
C VAL A 535 8.81 -2.02 -10.08
N VAL A 536 7.70 -2.49 -10.66
CA VAL A 536 7.62 -3.82 -11.28
C VAL A 536 8.66 -3.96 -12.40
N SER A 537 8.81 -2.95 -13.26
CA SER A 537 9.81 -2.99 -14.36
C SER A 537 11.24 -3.09 -13.84
N HIS A 538 11.58 -2.36 -12.77
CA HIS A 538 12.90 -2.46 -12.13
C HIS A 538 13.14 -3.84 -11.50
N LEU A 539 12.10 -4.41 -10.86
CA LEU A 539 12.17 -5.78 -10.34
C LEU A 539 12.37 -6.80 -11.47
N GLU A 540 11.62 -6.71 -12.56
CA GLU A 540 11.73 -7.60 -13.71
C GLU A 540 13.12 -7.53 -14.33
N HIS A 541 13.68 -6.33 -14.52
CA HIS A 541 15.04 -6.17 -15.01
C HIS A 541 16.06 -6.83 -14.05
N ALA A 542 15.89 -6.64 -12.75
CA ALA A 542 16.76 -7.28 -11.76
C ALA A 542 16.63 -8.82 -11.80
N ILE A 543 15.42 -9.36 -12.00
CA ILE A 543 15.19 -10.81 -12.18
C ILE A 543 15.91 -11.32 -13.44
N ASP A 544 15.85 -10.59 -14.55
CA ASP A 544 16.51 -10.96 -15.81
C ASP A 544 18.03 -11.02 -15.67
N ILE A 545 18.61 -10.13 -14.86
CA ILE A 545 20.07 -10.04 -14.67
C ILE A 545 20.59 -11.00 -13.57
N MET A 546 19.87 -11.11 -12.46
CA MET A 546 20.30 -11.80 -11.24
C MET A 546 19.64 -13.16 -11.02
N GLY A 547 18.46 -13.36 -11.61
CA GLY A 547 17.58 -14.48 -11.31
C GLY A 547 16.67 -14.23 -10.11
N ILE A 548 15.55 -14.92 -10.08
CA ILE A 548 14.47 -14.79 -9.07
C ILE A 548 14.91 -15.02 -7.63
N ASP A 549 16.01 -15.73 -7.40
CA ASP A 549 16.53 -16.04 -6.07
C ASP A 549 17.35 -14.88 -5.44
N HIS A 550 17.53 -13.77 -6.18
CA HIS A 550 18.45 -12.69 -5.81
C HIS A 550 17.78 -11.31 -5.75
N VAL A 551 16.46 -11.27 -5.75
CA VAL A 551 15.67 -10.02 -5.76
C VAL A 551 14.68 -9.95 -4.62
N GLY A 552 14.24 -8.73 -4.26
CA GLY A 552 13.25 -8.49 -3.22
C GLY A 552 12.68 -7.07 -3.24
N VAL A 553 12.03 -6.68 -2.15
CA VAL A 553 11.38 -5.38 -1.95
C VAL A 553 11.94 -4.71 -0.69
N GLY A 554 12.37 -3.44 -0.83
CA GLY A 554 12.72 -2.55 0.25
C GLY A 554 12.21 -1.16 -0.10
N THR A 555 11.05 -0.77 0.43
CA THR A 555 10.26 0.35 -0.10
C THR A 555 10.94 1.69 0.01
N ASP A 556 11.76 1.88 1.03
CA ASP A 556 12.31 3.18 1.40
C ASP A 556 11.19 4.18 1.80
N PHE A 557 10.09 3.63 2.34
CA PHE A 557 9.03 4.46 2.89
C PHE A 557 9.56 5.33 4.03
N ASP A 558 9.09 6.56 4.06
CA ASP A 558 9.54 7.62 4.97
C ASP A 558 10.98 8.14 4.72
N GLY A 559 11.78 7.46 3.86
CA GLY A 559 13.02 7.97 3.26
C GLY A 559 12.81 8.47 1.81
N ASP A 560 11.66 9.11 1.53
CA ASP A 560 11.18 9.60 0.23
C ASP A 560 10.62 8.51 -0.71
N GLY A 561 10.55 7.24 -0.30
CA GLY A 561 9.92 6.16 -1.08
C GLY A 561 8.40 6.34 -1.14
N THR A 562 7.86 6.57 -2.34
CA THR A 562 6.41 6.57 -2.61
C THR A 562 6.14 6.62 -4.11
N VAL A 563 5.12 5.92 -4.58
CA VAL A 563 4.72 5.92 -6.00
C VAL A 563 3.20 5.90 -6.13
N ARG A 564 2.70 6.40 -7.25
CA ARG A 564 1.28 6.26 -7.58
C ARG A 564 0.92 4.78 -7.74
N GLY A 565 -0.07 4.31 -6.99
CA GLY A 565 -0.50 2.91 -6.94
C GLY A 565 0.08 2.11 -5.77
N CYS A 566 1.09 2.68 -5.07
CA CYS A 566 1.56 2.20 -3.76
C CYS A 566 2.17 3.38 -2.99
N ALA A 567 1.29 4.20 -2.42
CA ALA A 567 1.67 5.46 -1.79
C ALA A 567 2.11 5.31 -0.32
N ASP A 568 1.67 4.28 0.36
CA ASP A 568 2.02 3.95 1.75
C ASP A 568 1.85 2.44 2.03
N ALA A 569 2.16 2.00 3.24
CA ALA A 569 2.13 0.59 3.61
C ALA A 569 0.74 -0.05 3.53
N SER A 570 -0.35 0.72 3.58
CA SER A 570 -1.71 0.19 3.38
C SER A 570 -1.98 -0.26 1.93
N GLU A 571 -1.12 0.12 1.00
CA GLU A 571 -1.25 -0.16 -0.43
C GLU A 571 -0.30 -1.27 -0.92
N LEU A 572 0.52 -1.87 -0.04
CA LEU A 572 1.51 -2.90 -0.42
C LEU A 572 0.91 -4.14 -1.10
N ILE A 573 -0.34 -4.49 -0.77
CA ILE A 573 -1.04 -5.58 -1.46
C ILE A 573 -1.21 -5.30 -2.97
N ASN A 574 -1.23 -4.02 -3.40
CA ASN A 574 -1.31 -3.67 -4.81
C ASN A 574 -0.07 -4.12 -5.58
N PHE A 575 1.10 -4.16 -4.94
CA PHE A 575 2.30 -4.70 -5.58
C PHE A 575 2.13 -6.21 -5.85
N THR A 576 1.61 -6.96 -4.90
CA THR A 576 1.27 -8.38 -5.11
C THR A 576 0.25 -8.58 -6.23
N LEU A 577 -0.78 -7.72 -6.30
CA LEU A 577 -1.75 -7.75 -7.40
C LEU A 577 -1.08 -7.56 -8.77
N GLN A 578 -0.08 -6.67 -8.89
CA GLN A 578 0.64 -6.51 -10.15
C GLN A 578 1.49 -7.76 -10.47
N LEU A 579 2.15 -8.37 -9.50
CA LEU A 579 2.92 -9.61 -9.70
C LEU A 579 2.02 -10.77 -10.15
N LEU A 580 0.82 -10.92 -9.56
CA LEU A 580 -0.16 -11.93 -9.98
C LEU A 580 -0.63 -11.68 -11.43
N ARG A 581 -0.88 -10.41 -11.81
CA ARG A 581 -1.24 -10.03 -13.18
C ARG A 581 -0.12 -10.31 -14.19
N GLN A 582 1.15 -10.21 -13.77
CA GLN A 582 2.33 -10.63 -14.54
C GLN A 582 2.56 -12.15 -14.50
N ARG A 583 1.65 -12.91 -13.85
CA ARG A 583 1.67 -14.37 -13.77
C ARG A 583 2.87 -14.97 -13.02
N TYR A 584 3.44 -14.22 -12.06
CA TYR A 584 4.39 -14.80 -11.12
C TYR A 584 3.73 -15.89 -10.28
N SER A 585 4.46 -16.99 -10.06
CA SER A 585 3.98 -18.08 -9.19
C SER A 585 3.97 -17.63 -7.72
N GLU A 586 3.11 -18.25 -6.89
CA GLU A 586 3.11 -18.05 -5.44
C GLU A 586 4.52 -18.20 -4.84
N ARG A 587 5.27 -19.21 -5.31
CA ARG A 587 6.65 -19.46 -4.87
C ARG A 587 7.57 -18.28 -5.19
N ASP A 588 7.45 -17.68 -6.37
CA ASP A 588 8.29 -16.55 -6.78
C ASP A 588 7.92 -15.28 -6.02
N ILE A 589 6.61 -15.04 -5.81
CA ILE A 589 6.13 -13.92 -4.98
C ILE A 589 6.60 -14.08 -3.54
N ALA A 590 6.59 -15.29 -2.97
CA ALA A 590 7.12 -15.56 -1.63
C ALA A 590 8.63 -15.27 -1.52
N LYS A 591 9.41 -15.55 -2.58
CA LYS A 591 10.84 -15.21 -2.64
C LYS A 591 11.05 -13.70 -2.66
N ILE A 592 10.30 -12.98 -3.51
CA ILE A 592 10.37 -11.52 -3.65
C ILE A 592 10.03 -10.83 -2.33
N TRP A 593 8.94 -11.24 -1.66
CA TRP A 593 8.47 -10.60 -0.44
C TRP A 593 9.29 -10.87 0.82
N GLY A 594 10.20 -11.82 0.82
CA GLY A 594 11.01 -12.06 2.01
C GLY A 594 11.88 -13.31 1.95
N GLY A 595 11.48 -14.34 1.18
CA GLY A 595 12.18 -15.61 1.14
C GLY A 595 13.68 -15.49 0.79
N ASN A 596 14.01 -14.61 -0.16
CA ASN A 596 15.40 -14.39 -0.56
C ASN A 596 16.21 -13.66 0.53
N TRP A 597 15.64 -12.64 1.18
CA TRP A 597 16.26 -11.98 2.32
C TRP A 597 16.52 -12.95 3.47
N LEU A 598 15.52 -13.75 3.83
CA LEU A 598 15.61 -14.71 4.94
C LEU A 598 16.66 -15.79 4.66
N ARG A 599 16.82 -16.22 3.42
CA ARG A 599 17.90 -17.12 3.00
C ARG A 599 19.28 -16.51 3.27
N VAL A 600 19.49 -15.26 2.90
CA VAL A 600 20.75 -14.54 3.16
C VAL A 600 20.95 -14.34 4.64
N MET A 601 19.94 -13.85 5.36
CA MET A 601 19.99 -13.62 6.80
C MET A 601 20.36 -14.92 7.56
N ALA A 602 19.68 -16.03 7.27
CA ALA A 602 19.99 -17.33 7.89
C ALA A 602 21.43 -17.75 7.61
N LYS A 603 21.92 -17.56 6.38
CA LYS A 603 23.31 -17.88 6.02
C LYS A 603 24.31 -17.02 6.78
N VAL A 604 24.08 -15.73 6.91
CA VAL A 604 24.95 -14.79 7.63
C VAL A 604 24.94 -15.13 9.13
N GLN A 605 23.76 -15.31 9.74
CA GLN A 605 23.63 -15.65 11.15
C GLN A 605 24.28 -17.02 11.49
N SER A 606 24.16 -18.02 10.60
CA SER A 606 24.79 -19.32 10.81
C SER A 606 26.32 -19.28 10.68
N SER A 607 26.87 -18.22 10.11
CA SER A 607 28.32 -18.00 9.95
C SER A 607 28.96 -17.27 11.14
N LYS A 608 28.16 -16.90 12.15
CA LYS A 608 28.63 -16.24 13.38
C LYS A 608 29.66 -17.11 14.09
N LYS A 609 30.79 -16.51 14.46
CA LYS A 609 31.80 -17.20 15.25
C LYS A 609 31.29 -17.44 16.67
N GLN A 610 31.37 -18.66 17.13
CA GLN A 610 31.16 -18.96 18.55
C GLN A 610 32.26 -18.28 19.35
N SER A 611 31.88 -17.33 20.23
CA SER A 611 32.78 -16.62 21.14
C SER A 611 33.15 -17.47 22.33
#